data_fd87c5e460e163b492888261b6d5ff21
#
_entry.id   fd87c5e460e163b492888261b6d5ff21
#
_cell.length_a   1.000
_cell.length_b   1.000
_cell.length_c   1.000
_cell.angle_alpha   90.00
_cell.angle_beta   90.00
_cell.angle_gamma   90.00
#
_symmetry.space_group_name_H-M   'P 1'
#
loop_
_entity.id
_entity.type
_entity.pdbx_description
1 polymer ?
#
loop_
_entity_poly.entity_id
_entity_poly.type
_entity_poly.pdbx_seq_one_letter_code
_entity_poly.pdbx_strand_id
1 'polypeptide(L)'
;MLLFFKDPETSDKSERFNFKQVLTVMKLPQVWILCLILCCTYVMNMSYAYFNPYATSTLGVAMVGGTIVTIMADYIRPFASVGGGVLADRLGRPRIMTIAFAIMAVGTFAIALFPKMSVPVFVALCALVYVGMYCNYGIVFSLMDDGGIPMEVSGTAVGVICTIGYLPEVVCPATAGIILDTFTEAGYKYYFLAVGIIMLIGIVGIMIWNRSMKKQKALNK
;
A
#
# COMPACT_ATOMS: atom_id res chain seq x y z
N MET A 1 0.72 -17.73 26.32
CA MET A 1 1.04 -16.32 26.16
C MET A 1 -0.07 -15.36 26.61
N LEU A 2 -1.31 -15.82 26.79
CA LEU A 2 -2.47 -15.03 27.26
C LEU A 2 -2.55 -14.77 28.78
N LEU A 3 -1.67 -15.38 29.57
CA LEU A 3 -1.71 -15.31 31.04
C LEU A 3 -1.02 -14.08 31.66
N PHE A 4 -0.37 -13.23 30.86
CA PHE A 4 0.37 -12.06 31.36
C PHE A 4 -0.18 -10.71 30.88
N PHE A 5 -1.22 -10.69 30.06
CA PHE A 5 -1.92 -9.46 29.74
C PHE A 5 -3.00 -9.21 30.80
N LYS A 6 -2.69 -8.34 31.74
CA LYS A 6 -3.70 -7.71 32.58
C LYS A 6 -4.39 -6.69 31.66
N ASP A 7 -5.66 -6.96 31.30
CA ASP A 7 -6.45 -5.99 30.55
C ASP A 7 -6.40 -4.66 31.32
N PRO A 8 -6.02 -3.55 30.68
CA PRO A 8 -6.24 -2.25 31.28
C PRO A 8 -7.75 -2.19 31.55
N GLU A 9 -8.14 -1.75 32.75
CA GLU A 9 -9.54 -1.56 33.12
C GLU A 9 -10.20 -0.68 32.07
N THR A 10 -10.77 -1.32 31.05
CA THR A 10 -11.64 -0.65 30.11
C THR A 10 -12.83 -0.20 30.91
N SER A 11 -12.89 1.09 31.18
CA SER A 11 -14.10 1.71 31.76
C SER A 11 -15.28 1.21 30.93
N ASP A 12 -16.23 0.62 31.63
CA ASP A 12 -17.40 -0.12 31.17
C ASP A 12 -18.43 0.77 30.43
N LYS A 13 -17.94 1.44 29.37
CA LYS A 13 -18.77 1.97 28.32
C LYS A 13 -18.49 1.09 27.11
N SER A 14 -19.28 0.01 26.99
CA SER A 14 -19.47 -0.65 25.70
C SER A 14 -19.69 0.47 24.67
N GLU A 15 -18.66 0.80 23.89
CA GLU A 15 -18.78 1.74 22.79
C GLU A 15 -19.71 1.08 21.76
N ARG A 16 -21.01 1.29 21.99
CA ARG A 16 -22.03 0.91 21.01
C ARG A 16 -21.63 1.61 19.72
N PHE A 17 -21.48 0.81 18.66
CA PHE A 17 -21.22 1.30 17.31
C PHE A 17 -22.10 2.53 17.05
N ASN A 18 -21.49 3.69 16.97
CA ASN A 18 -22.20 4.95 16.83
C ASN A 18 -22.07 5.45 15.40
N PHE A 19 -23.13 5.25 14.61
CA PHE A 19 -23.17 5.69 13.21
C PHE A 19 -22.84 7.18 13.04
N LYS A 20 -23.13 8.02 14.07
CA LYS A 20 -22.73 9.43 14.07
C LYS A 20 -21.22 9.64 14.06
N GLN A 21 -20.47 8.76 14.72
CA GLN A 21 -18.98 8.81 14.70
C GLN A 21 -18.45 8.52 13.30
N VAL A 22 -19.01 7.52 12.60
CA VAL A 22 -18.66 7.23 11.19
C VAL A 22 -18.88 8.45 10.31
N LEU A 23 -20.05 9.10 10.41
CA LEU A 23 -20.36 10.30 9.65
C LEU A 23 -19.42 11.47 9.99
N THR A 24 -19.00 11.58 11.25
CA THR A 24 -18.05 12.60 11.69
C THR A 24 -16.67 12.36 11.08
N VAL A 25 -16.21 11.12 11.11
CA VAL A 25 -14.93 10.70 10.51
C VAL A 25 -14.93 10.92 9.00
N MET A 26 -16.01 10.57 8.31
CA MET A 26 -16.15 10.76 6.86
C MET A 26 -16.14 12.24 6.43
N LYS A 27 -16.41 13.18 7.32
CA LYS A 27 -16.29 14.62 7.05
C LYS A 27 -14.86 15.12 7.10
N LEU A 28 -13.93 14.36 7.65
CA LEU A 28 -12.53 14.76 7.77
C LEU A 28 -11.79 14.52 6.44
N PRO A 29 -11.28 15.58 5.78
CA PRO A 29 -10.57 15.42 4.50
C PRO A 29 -9.31 14.58 4.62
N GLN A 30 -8.69 14.54 5.80
CA GLN A 30 -7.51 13.72 6.10
C GLN A 30 -7.80 12.23 5.91
N VAL A 31 -9.00 11.78 6.30
CA VAL A 31 -9.42 10.38 6.17
C VAL A 31 -9.47 9.95 4.70
N TRP A 32 -10.01 10.79 3.82
CA TRP A 32 -10.07 10.48 2.38
C TRP A 32 -8.70 10.42 1.72
N ILE A 33 -7.77 11.29 2.14
CA ILE A 33 -6.39 11.24 1.64
C ILE A 33 -5.72 9.95 2.10
N LEU A 34 -5.93 9.53 3.34
CA LEU A 34 -5.40 8.26 3.85
C LEU A 34 -6.04 7.05 3.15
N CYS A 35 -7.35 7.09 2.88
CA CYS A 35 -8.02 6.07 2.07
C CYS A 35 -7.37 5.94 0.68
N LEU A 36 -7.09 7.06 0.02
CA LEU A 36 -6.43 7.06 -1.29
C LEU A 36 -5.02 6.46 -1.22
N ILE A 37 -4.22 6.87 -0.23
CA ILE A 37 -2.85 6.38 -0.05
C ILE A 37 -2.86 4.87 0.23
N LEU A 38 -3.73 4.42 1.13
CA LEU A 38 -3.87 3.00 1.45
C LEU A 38 -4.35 2.20 0.25
N CYS A 39 -5.35 2.70 -0.47
CA CYS A 39 -5.87 2.09 -1.69
C CYS A 39 -4.75 1.90 -2.74
N CYS A 40 -3.95 2.95 -3.03
CA CYS A 40 -2.82 2.84 -3.95
C CYS A 40 -1.78 1.81 -3.47
N THR A 41 -1.47 1.77 -2.18
CA THR A 41 -0.56 0.77 -1.61
C THR A 41 -1.13 -0.63 -1.77
N TYR A 42 -2.45 -0.79 -1.54
CA TYR A 42 -3.11 -2.09 -1.62
C TYR A 42 -3.26 -2.61 -3.04
N VAL A 43 -3.40 -1.74 -4.04
CA VAL A 43 -3.33 -2.13 -5.45
C VAL A 43 -2.03 -2.87 -5.73
N MET A 44 -0.88 -2.39 -5.25
CA MET A 44 0.39 -3.09 -5.41
C MET A 44 0.39 -4.43 -4.67
N ASN A 45 -0.18 -4.48 -3.46
CA ASN A 45 -0.28 -5.71 -2.69
C ASN A 45 -1.13 -6.79 -3.38
N MET A 46 -2.15 -6.41 -4.15
CA MET A 46 -2.91 -7.37 -4.96
C MET A 46 -2.17 -7.71 -6.26
N SER A 47 -1.41 -6.77 -6.80
CA SER A 47 -0.75 -6.91 -8.10
C SER A 47 0.50 -7.78 -8.06
N TYR A 48 1.19 -7.91 -6.91
CA TYR A 48 2.39 -8.75 -6.84
C TYR A 48 2.10 -10.24 -7.11
N ALA A 49 0.88 -10.70 -6.88
CA ALA A 49 0.45 -12.06 -7.21
C ALA A 49 0.61 -12.39 -8.71
N TYR A 50 0.57 -11.37 -9.58
CA TYR A 50 0.73 -11.51 -11.03
C TYR A 50 2.20 -11.58 -11.49
N PHE A 51 3.17 -11.36 -10.60
CA PHE A 51 4.60 -11.50 -10.95
C PHE A 51 4.98 -12.95 -11.23
N ASN A 52 4.43 -13.92 -10.51
CA ASN A 52 4.67 -15.34 -10.76
C ASN A 52 4.10 -15.78 -12.13
N PRO A 53 2.80 -15.58 -12.43
CA PRO A 53 2.27 -15.88 -13.76
C PRO A 53 3.01 -15.16 -14.89
N TYR A 54 3.41 -13.92 -14.70
CA TYR A 54 4.22 -13.18 -15.67
C TYR A 54 5.59 -13.84 -15.90
N ALA A 55 6.29 -14.23 -14.82
CA ALA A 55 7.58 -14.88 -14.92
C ALA A 55 7.50 -16.21 -15.68
N THR A 56 6.45 -16.99 -15.45
CA THR A 56 6.26 -18.30 -16.10
C THR A 56 5.82 -18.16 -17.56
N SER A 57 4.88 -17.25 -17.84
CA SER A 57 4.31 -17.12 -19.18
C SER A 57 5.17 -16.28 -20.14
N THR A 58 5.80 -15.20 -19.63
CA THR A 58 6.52 -14.23 -20.49
C THR A 58 8.03 -14.46 -20.48
N LEU A 59 8.62 -14.80 -19.32
CA LEU A 59 10.07 -15.02 -19.20
C LEU A 59 10.46 -16.50 -19.32
N GLY A 60 9.49 -17.43 -19.42
CA GLY A 60 9.74 -18.86 -19.54
C GLY A 60 10.37 -19.48 -18.28
N VAL A 61 10.23 -18.85 -17.12
CA VAL A 61 10.75 -19.37 -15.85
C VAL A 61 9.92 -20.59 -15.44
N ALA A 62 10.58 -21.67 -15.01
CA ALA A 62 9.88 -22.83 -14.48
C ALA A 62 9.00 -22.43 -13.28
N MET A 63 7.86 -23.11 -13.10
CA MET A 63 6.86 -22.79 -12.05
C MET A 63 7.49 -22.65 -10.65
N VAL A 64 8.47 -23.49 -10.32
CA VAL A 64 9.22 -23.42 -9.06
C VAL A 64 9.97 -22.09 -8.92
N GLY A 65 10.58 -21.60 -10.01
CA GLY A 65 11.27 -20.29 -10.01
C GLY A 65 10.32 -19.13 -9.81
N GLY A 66 9.13 -19.16 -10.42
CA GLY A 66 8.07 -18.18 -10.19
C GLY A 66 7.59 -18.17 -8.73
N THR A 67 7.46 -19.35 -8.11
CA THR A 67 7.09 -19.47 -6.70
C THR A 67 8.13 -18.86 -5.77
N ILE A 68 9.41 -18.98 -6.08
CA ILE A 68 10.50 -18.34 -5.30
C ILE A 68 10.32 -16.81 -5.28
N VAL A 69 9.93 -16.19 -6.40
CA VAL A 69 9.64 -14.74 -6.46
C VAL A 69 8.53 -14.35 -5.51
N THR A 70 7.48 -15.16 -5.39
CA THR A 70 6.38 -14.90 -4.46
C THR A 70 6.81 -15.07 -3.00
N ILE A 71 7.51 -16.17 -2.69
CA ILE A 71 8.01 -16.45 -1.33
C ILE A 71 8.99 -15.35 -0.86
N MET A 72 9.80 -14.82 -1.76
CA MET A 72 10.71 -13.71 -1.46
C MET A 72 9.97 -12.48 -0.88
N ALA A 73 8.72 -12.23 -1.29
CA ALA A 73 7.91 -11.17 -0.73
C ALA A 73 7.66 -11.34 0.77
N ASP A 74 7.36 -12.57 1.20
CA ASP A 74 7.08 -12.88 2.61
C ASP A 74 8.33 -12.72 3.49
N TYR A 75 9.51 -13.08 2.98
CA TYR A 75 10.77 -12.84 3.70
C TYR A 75 11.17 -11.37 3.76
N ILE A 76 10.92 -10.59 2.72
CA ILE A 76 11.22 -9.16 2.68
C ILE A 76 10.27 -8.37 3.61
N ARG A 77 9.04 -8.82 3.77
CA ARG A 77 7.98 -8.14 4.51
C ARG A 77 8.37 -7.64 5.90
N PRO A 78 8.87 -8.46 6.85
CA PRO A 78 9.20 -8.00 8.19
C PRO A 78 10.34 -6.97 8.17
N PHE A 79 11.37 -7.18 7.35
CA PHE A 79 12.53 -6.28 7.28
C PHE A 79 12.17 -4.94 6.64
N ALA A 80 11.42 -4.95 5.54
CA ALA A 80 10.99 -3.74 4.85
C ALA A 80 10.00 -2.91 5.68
N SER A 81 9.07 -3.57 6.39
CA SER A 81 8.09 -2.90 7.24
C SER A 81 8.76 -2.23 8.45
N VAL A 82 9.59 -2.96 9.19
CA VAL A 82 10.31 -2.42 10.36
C VAL A 82 11.34 -1.39 9.94
N GLY A 83 12.17 -1.72 8.94
CA GLY A 83 13.20 -0.80 8.41
C GLY A 83 12.59 0.48 7.85
N GLY A 84 11.48 0.36 7.12
CA GLY A 84 10.70 1.47 6.60
C GLY A 84 10.17 2.38 7.71
N GLY A 85 9.61 1.80 8.77
CA GLY A 85 9.14 2.54 9.95
C GLY A 85 10.26 3.32 10.63
N VAL A 86 11.38 2.67 10.96
CA VAL A 86 12.55 3.32 11.58
C VAL A 86 13.10 4.44 10.70
N LEU A 87 13.16 4.22 9.38
CA LEU A 87 13.66 5.23 8.45
C LEU A 87 12.68 6.41 8.33
N ALA A 88 11.38 6.14 8.37
CA ALA A 88 10.33 7.13 8.34
C ALA A 88 10.34 8.04 9.58
N ASP A 89 10.60 7.47 10.76
CA ASP A 89 10.72 8.24 12.00
C ASP A 89 11.93 9.20 11.97
N ARG A 90 13.03 8.81 11.31
CA ARG A 90 14.24 9.63 11.19
C ARG A 90 14.16 10.70 10.09
N LEU A 91 13.65 10.34 8.92
CA LEU A 91 13.68 11.19 7.71
C LEU A 91 12.35 11.86 7.40
N GLY A 92 11.30 11.48 8.13
CA GLY A 92 9.94 11.95 7.94
C GLY A 92 9.08 10.98 7.10
N ARG A 93 7.97 10.55 7.68
CA ARG A 93 7.03 9.57 7.12
C ARG A 93 6.63 9.86 5.66
N PRO A 94 6.17 11.08 5.29
CA PRO A 94 5.76 11.35 3.93
C PRO A 94 6.89 11.27 2.90
N ARG A 95 8.13 11.59 3.29
CA ARG A 95 9.28 11.49 2.38
C ARG A 95 9.59 10.04 2.03
N ILE A 96 9.63 9.16 3.04
CA ILE A 96 9.92 7.75 2.83
C ILE A 96 8.81 7.10 2.02
N MET A 97 7.54 7.41 2.28
CA MET A 97 6.42 6.91 1.48
C MET A 97 6.48 7.38 0.02
N THR A 98 6.88 8.63 -0.24
CA THR A 98 7.08 9.12 -1.60
C THR A 98 8.16 8.32 -2.33
N ILE A 99 9.30 8.06 -1.66
CA ILE A 99 10.38 7.24 -2.22
C ILE A 99 9.91 5.81 -2.48
N ALA A 100 9.17 5.23 -1.54
CA ALA A 100 8.63 3.88 -1.69
C ALA A 100 7.65 3.77 -2.87
N PHE A 101 6.73 4.74 -3.04
CA PHE A 101 5.87 4.79 -4.22
C PHE A 101 6.65 4.99 -5.52
N ALA A 102 7.70 5.82 -5.51
CA ALA A 102 8.55 6.02 -6.69
C ALA A 102 9.29 4.73 -7.08
N ILE A 103 9.82 3.99 -6.10
CA ILE A 103 10.46 2.68 -6.32
C ILE A 103 9.44 1.69 -6.94
N MET A 104 8.24 1.62 -6.39
CA MET A 104 7.17 0.76 -6.93
C MET A 104 6.79 1.16 -8.36
N ALA A 105 6.63 2.47 -8.64
CA ALA A 105 6.31 2.97 -9.96
C ALA A 105 7.40 2.62 -10.98
N VAL A 106 8.67 2.90 -10.65
CA VAL A 106 9.81 2.59 -11.53
C VAL A 106 9.91 1.09 -11.77
N GLY A 107 9.77 0.27 -10.73
CA GLY A 107 9.84 -1.18 -10.86
C GLY A 107 8.73 -1.75 -11.75
N THR A 108 7.48 -1.30 -11.58
CA THR A 108 6.35 -1.75 -12.40
C THR A 108 6.43 -1.26 -13.83
N PHE A 109 6.84 -0.01 -14.07
CA PHE A 109 7.07 0.48 -15.42
C PHE A 109 8.23 -0.26 -16.11
N ALA A 110 9.31 -0.57 -15.38
CA ALA A 110 10.41 -1.36 -15.93
C ALA A 110 9.94 -2.75 -16.37
N ILE A 111 9.16 -3.44 -15.54
CA ILE A 111 8.58 -4.75 -15.86
C ILE A 111 7.65 -4.66 -17.09
N ALA A 112 6.84 -3.60 -17.18
CA ALA A 112 5.90 -3.41 -18.28
C ALA A 112 6.58 -3.09 -19.62
N LEU A 113 7.65 -2.29 -19.59
CA LEU A 113 8.29 -1.76 -20.80
C LEU A 113 9.41 -2.66 -21.35
N PHE A 114 10.00 -3.51 -20.49
CA PHE A 114 11.10 -4.40 -20.87
C PHE A 114 10.72 -5.90 -20.74
N PRO A 115 9.80 -6.41 -21.55
CA PRO A 115 9.30 -7.79 -21.41
C PRO A 115 10.37 -8.88 -21.69
N LYS A 116 11.49 -8.52 -22.30
CA LYS A 116 12.63 -9.44 -22.59
C LYS A 116 13.79 -9.29 -21.62
N MET A 117 13.52 -8.85 -20.38
CA MET A 117 14.59 -8.73 -19.37
C MET A 117 15.09 -10.12 -18.91
N SER A 118 16.35 -10.16 -18.44
CA SER A 118 16.88 -11.39 -17.85
C SER A 118 16.22 -11.69 -16.50
N VAL A 119 16.10 -12.97 -16.17
CA VAL A 119 15.48 -13.42 -14.91
C VAL A 119 16.08 -12.76 -13.67
N PRO A 120 17.43 -12.65 -13.51
CA PRO A 120 18.00 -11.97 -12.35
C PRO A 120 17.59 -10.51 -12.22
N VAL A 121 17.46 -9.77 -13.34
CA VAL A 121 16.99 -8.38 -13.35
C VAL A 121 15.53 -8.31 -12.91
N PHE A 122 14.70 -9.22 -13.41
CA PHE A 122 13.29 -9.31 -12.98
C PHE A 122 13.17 -9.55 -11.47
N VAL A 123 13.92 -10.53 -10.94
CA VAL A 123 13.92 -10.84 -9.50
C VAL A 123 14.38 -9.63 -8.67
N ALA A 124 15.42 -8.92 -9.10
CA ALA A 124 15.89 -7.71 -8.43
C ALA A 124 14.82 -6.59 -8.44
N LEU A 125 14.11 -6.39 -9.56
CA LEU A 125 13.01 -5.43 -9.65
C LEU A 125 11.84 -5.83 -8.73
N CYS A 126 11.47 -7.11 -8.68
CA CYS A 126 10.46 -7.60 -7.76
C CYS A 126 10.86 -7.34 -6.29
N ALA A 127 12.12 -7.61 -5.92
CA ALA A 127 12.62 -7.33 -4.57
C ALA A 127 12.49 -5.85 -4.21
N LEU A 128 12.86 -4.94 -5.11
CA LEU A 128 12.73 -3.50 -4.92
C LEU A 128 11.26 -3.07 -4.75
N VAL A 129 10.36 -3.61 -5.58
CA VAL A 129 8.92 -3.35 -5.47
C VAL A 129 8.38 -3.84 -4.12
N TYR A 130 8.78 -5.02 -3.66
CA TYR A 130 8.36 -5.56 -2.36
C TYR A 130 8.86 -4.72 -1.20
N VAL A 131 10.11 -4.24 -1.24
CA VAL A 131 10.63 -3.31 -0.23
C VAL A 131 9.79 -2.03 -0.18
N GLY A 132 9.50 -1.41 -1.32
CA GLY A 132 8.66 -0.22 -1.39
C GLY A 132 7.24 -0.46 -0.84
N MET A 133 6.63 -1.58 -1.25
CA MET A 133 5.28 -1.95 -0.84
C MET A 133 5.16 -2.14 0.68
N TYR A 134 6.01 -2.97 1.27
CA TYR A 134 5.94 -3.26 2.70
C TYR A 134 6.44 -2.10 3.57
N CYS A 135 7.35 -1.26 3.06
CA CYS A 135 7.71 0.00 3.69
C CYS A 135 6.48 0.92 3.83
N ASN A 136 5.70 1.12 2.76
CA ASN A 136 4.47 1.91 2.81
C ASN A 136 3.44 1.31 3.78
N TYR A 137 3.29 -0.01 3.79
CA TYR A 137 2.40 -0.70 4.71
C TYR A 137 2.75 -0.45 6.18
N GLY A 138 4.04 -0.45 6.52
CA GLY A 138 4.51 -0.18 7.89
C GLY A 138 4.26 1.25 8.35
N ILE A 139 4.13 2.20 7.42
CA ILE A 139 4.06 3.63 7.74
C ILE A 139 2.65 4.20 7.67
N VAL A 140 1.77 3.65 6.80
CA VAL A 140 0.50 4.29 6.43
C VAL A 140 -0.39 4.65 7.63
N PHE A 141 -0.50 3.77 8.61
CA PHE A 141 -1.30 4.04 9.81
C PHE A 141 -0.66 5.05 10.76
N SER A 142 0.67 5.15 10.76
CA SER A 142 1.37 6.17 11.55
C SER A 142 1.09 7.61 11.06
N LEU A 143 0.62 7.79 9.82
CA LEU A 143 0.17 9.10 9.34
C LEU A 143 -1.10 9.58 10.04
N MET A 144 -1.90 8.69 10.61
CA MET A 144 -3.12 9.08 11.34
C MET A 144 -2.78 9.94 12.56
N ASP A 145 -1.69 9.61 13.26
CA ASP A 145 -1.21 10.37 14.41
C ASP A 145 -0.79 11.78 13.99
N ASP A 146 -0.13 11.89 12.83
CA ASP A 146 0.27 13.18 12.25
C ASP A 146 -0.93 13.99 11.75
N GLY A 147 -2.05 13.32 11.42
CA GLY A 147 -3.26 13.92 10.87
C GLY A 147 -4.14 14.62 11.90
N GLY A 148 -3.83 14.51 13.19
CA GLY A 148 -4.62 15.11 14.26
C GLY A 148 -6.04 14.56 14.35
N ILE A 149 -6.23 13.28 14.00
CA ILE A 149 -7.51 12.58 14.18
C ILE A 149 -7.71 12.38 15.70
N PRO A 150 -8.85 12.86 16.27
CA PRO A 150 -9.10 12.72 17.70
C PRO A 150 -9.05 11.25 18.16
N MET A 151 -8.44 11.00 19.31
CA MET A 151 -8.29 9.64 19.86
C MET A 151 -9.64 8.94 20.05
N GLU A 152 -10.69 9.69 20.39
CA GLU A 152 -12.05 9.15 20.63
C GLU A 152 -12.67 8.53 19.37
N VAL A 153 -12.25 8.94 18.19
CA VAL A 153 -12.76 8.43 16.90
C VAL A 153 -11.69 7.68 16.10
N SER A 154 -10.49 7.47 16.68
CA SER A 154 -9.36 6.84 15.99
C SER A 154 -9.70 5.42 15.50
N GLY A 155 -10.31 4.58 16.34
CA GLY A 155 -10.74 3.24 15.96
C GLY A 155 -11.75 3.24 14.80
N THR A 156 -12.72 4.17 14.85
CA THR A 156 -13.71 4.33 13.76
C THR A 156 -13.03 4.82 12.48
N ALA A 157 -12.05 5.73 12.60
CA ALA A 157 -11.29 6.22 11.45
C ALA A 157 -10.47 5.11 10.80
N VAL A 158 -9.79 4.25 11.58
CA VAL A 158 -9.10 3.06 11.06
C VAL A 158 -10.07 2.16 10.31
N GLY A 159 -11.24 1.88 10.89
CA GLY A 159 -12.27 1.05 10.26
C GLY A 159 -12.71 1.60 8.89
N VAL A 160 -12.99 2.90 8.80
CA VAL A 160 -13.37 3.55 7.53
C VAL A 160 -12.23 3.52 6.52
N ILE A 161 -11.00 3.85 6.95
CA ILE A 161 -9.81 3.86 6.09
C ILE A 161 -9.53 2.46 5.55
N CYS A 162 -9.61 1.42 6.39
CA CYS A 162 -9.41 0.04 5.97
C CYS A 162 -10.51 -0.43 5.01
N THR A 163 -11.79 -0.13 5.31
CA THR A 163 -12.91 -0.55 4.46
C THR A 163 -12.77 -0.01 3.03
N ILE A 164 -12.41 1.27 2.89
CA ILE A 164 -12.23 1.90 1.57
C ILE A 164 -10.87 1.52 0.96
N GLY A 165 -9.82 1.54 1.76
CA GLY A 165 -8.46 1.28 1.32
C GLY A 165 -8.21 -0.15 0.82
N TYR A 166 -9.02 -1.12 1.27
CA TYR A 166 -8.94 -2.52 0.85
C TYR A 166 -9.88 -2.89 -0.30
N LEU A 167 -10.66 -1.95 -0.84
CA LEU A 167 -11.47 -2.19 -2.04
C LEU A 167 -10.69 -2.79 -3.23
N PRO A 168 -9.39 -2.50 -3.44
CA PRO A 168 -8.60 -3.17 -4.47
C PRO A 168 -8.56 -4.69 -4.37
N GLU A 169 -8.82 -5.29 -3.21
CA GLU A 169 -8.89 -6.76 -3.05
C GLU A 169 -9.94 -7.39 -3.97
N VAL A 170 -11.05 -6.68 -4.18
CA VAL A 170 -12.12 -7.12 -5.08
C VAL A 170 -11.90 -6.61 -6.51
N VAL A 171 -11.48 -5.35 -6.64
CA VAL A 171 -11.40 -4.68 -7.95
C VAL A 171 -10.20 -5.15 -8.76
N CYS A 172 -9.01 -5.34 -8.12
CA CYS A 172 -7.81 -5.71 -8.85
C CYS A 172 -7.88 -7.08 -9.53
N PRO A 173 -8.32 -8.17 -8.89
CA PRO A 173 -8.44 -9.45 -9.58
C PRO A 173 -9.43 -9.40 -10.75
N ALA A 174 -10.57 -8.72 -10.59
CA ALA A 174 -11.56 -8.57 -11.64
C ALA A 174 -11.02 -7.78 -12.85
N THR A 175 -10.36 -6.64 -12.60
CA THR A 175 -9.78 -5.81 -13.66
C THR A 175 -8.58 -6.51 -14.31
N ALA A 176 -7.75 -7.20 -13.56
CA ALA A 176 -6.64 -7.97 -14.09
C ALA A 176 -7.14 -9.08 -15.03
N GLY A 177 -8.17 -9.85 -14.61
CA GLY A 177 -8.78 -10.86 -15.48
C GLY A 177 -9.25 -10.28 -16.79
N ILE A 178 -10.04 -9.19 -16.76
CA ILE A 178 -10.54 -8.52 -17.98
C ILE A 178 -9.38 -8.08 -18.87
N ILE A 179 -8.34 -7.46 -18.33
CA ILE A 179 -7.19 -6.97 -19.11
C ILE A 179 -6.41 -8.13 -19.73
N LEU A 180 -6.14 -9.18 -18.96
CA LEU A 180 -5.37 -10.33 -19.43
C LEU A 180 -6.13 -11.13 -20.49
N ASP A 181 -7.44 -11.29 -20.35
CA ASP A 181 -8.28 -12.01 -21.30
C ASP A 181 -8.48 -11.19 -22.62
N THR A 182 -8.60 -9.86 -22.50
CA THR A 182 -8.82 -8.99 -23.67
C THR A 182 -7.54 -8.80 -24.49
N PHE A 183 -6.39 -8.66 -23.85
CA PHE A 183 -5.11 -8.33 -24.49
C PHE A 183 -4.09 -9.47 -24.41
N THR A 184 -4.46 -10.69 -24.65
CA THR A 184 -3.71 -11.94 -24.52
C THR A 184 -2.17 -11.83 -24.46
N GLU A 185 -1.51 -11.32 -25.51
CA GLU A 185 -0.05 -11.18 -25.56
C GLU A 185 0.49 -9.93 -24.82
N ALA A 186 -0.28 -8.84 -24.83
CA ALA A 186 0.11 -7.56 -24.20
C ALA A 186 -0.56 -7.31 -22.84
N GLY A 187 -1.37 -8.24 -22.34
CA GLY A 187 -2.18 -8.07 -21.15
C GLY A 187 -1.36 -7.69 -19.92
N TYR A 188 -0.27 -8.38 -19.65
CA TYR A 188 0.62 -8.05 -18.54
C TYR A 188 1.25 -6.68 -18.68
N LYS A 189 1.62 -6.26 -19.88
CA LYS A 189 2.17 -4.93 -20.14
C LYS A 189 1.15 -3.84 -19.75
N TYR A 190 -0.08 -3.95 -20.22
CA TYR A 190 -1.12 -2.96 -19.91
C TYR A 190 -1.50 -2.98 -18.44
N TYR A 191 -1.57 -4.16 -17.83
CA TYR A 191 -1.83 -4.30 -16.41
C TYR A 191 -0.76 -3.60 -15.55
N PHE A 192 0.52 -3.88 -15.77
CA PHE A 192 1.60 -3.26 -14.99
C PHE A 192 1.76 -1.76 -15.29
N LEU A 193 1.43 -1.30 -16.51
CA LEU A 193 1.35 0.14 -16.80
C LEU A 193 0.25 0.80 -15.97
N ALA A 194 -0.93 0.20 -15.89
CA ALA A 194 -2.02 0.72 -15.07
C ALA A 194 -1.64 0.77 -13.57
N VAL A 195 -1.03 -0.30 -13.06
CA VAL A 195 -0.52 -0.33 -11.68
C VAL A 195 0.54 0.77 -11.46
N GLY A 196 1.48 0.95 -12.38
CA GLY A 196 2.49 2.01 -12.31
C GLY A 196 1.87 3.42 -12.25
N ILE A 197 0.83 3.67 -13.04
CA ILE A 197 0.07 4.94 -13.00
C ILE A 197 -0.58 5.13 -11.62
N ILE A 198 -1.16 4.09 -11.04
CA ILE A 198 -1.76 4.14 -9.70
C ILE A 198 -0.70 4.47 -8.64
N MET A 199 0.54 3.96 -8.78
CA MET A 199 1.64 4.34 -7.88
C MET A 199 1.99 5.83 -7.98
N LEU A 200 1.92 6.43 -9.17
CA LEU A 200 2.09 7.88 -9.34
C LEU A 200 0.94 8.67 -8.68
N ILE A 201 -0.29 8.16 -8.74
CA ILE A 201 -1.43 8.75 -8.00
C ILE A 201 -1.16 8.69 -6.48
N GLY A 202 -0.56 7.61 -5.98
CA GLY A 202 -0.12 7.50 -4.59
C GLY A 202 0.87 8.60 -4.19
N ILE A 203 1.84 8.94 -5.05
CA ILE A 203 2.77 10.07 -4.84
C ILE A 203 2.00 11.39 -4.72
N VAL A 204 1.04 11.63 -5.62
CA VAL A 204 0.19 12.82 -5.57
C VAL A 204 -0.61 12.85 -4.26
N GLY A 205 -1.14 11.72 -3.81
CA GLY A 205 -1.82 11.60 -2.52
C GLY A 205 -0.94 12.04 -1.34
N ILE A 206 0.32 11.59 -1.30
CA ILE A 206 1.28 12.03 -0.27
C ILE A 206 1.61 13.52 -0.38
N MET A 207 1.71 14.07 -1.59
CA MET A 207 1.94 15.51 -1.78
C MET A 207 0.77 16.34 -1.26
N ILE A 208 -0.47 15.91 -1.51
CA ILE A 208 -1.68 16.54 -0.98
C ILE A 208 -1.69 16.45 0.54
N TRP A 209 -1.36 15.31 1.11
CA TRP A 209 -1.21 15.10 2.56
C TRP A 209 -0.25 16.12 3.17
N ASN A 210 0.96 16.22 2.61
CA ASN A 210 1.98 17.17 3.09
C ASN A 210 1.51 18.63 3.06
N ARG A 211 0.80 19.01 1.99
CA ARG A 211 0.24 20.39 1.88
C ARG A 211 -0.84 20.63 2.92
N SER A 212 -1.73 19.66 3.12
CA SER A 212 -2.81 19.73 4.11
C SER A 212 -2.25 19.90 5.53
N MET A 213 -1.26 19.08 5.90
CA MET A 213 -0.63 19.14 7.23
C MET A 213 0.13 20.45 7.47
N LYS A 214 0.81 21.00 6.47
CA LYS A 214 1.46 22.33 6.58
C LYS A 214 0.44 23.44 6.80
N LYS A 215 -0.70 23.38 6.11
CA LYS A 215 -1.78 24.37 6.25
C LYS A 215 -2.42 24.32 7.65
N GLN A 216 -2.67 23.12 8.19
CA GLN A 216 -3.18 22.96 9.56
C GLN A 216 -2.20 23.52 10.61
N LYS A 217 -0.92 23.21 10.50
CA LYS A 217 0.11 23.73 11.42
C LYS A 217 0.26 25.26 11.36
N ALA A 218 -0.04 25.86 10.21
CA ALA A 218 -0.02 27.33 10.06
C ALA A 218 -1.26 28.02 10.67
N LEU A 219 -2.42 27.33 10.70
CA LEU A 219 -3.65 27.84 11.29
C LEU A 219 -3.70 27.71 12.83
N ASN A 220 -2.90 26.79 13.38
CA ASN A 220 -2.82 26.52 14.82
C ASN A 220 -1.66 27.31 15.51
N LYS A 221 -0.95 28.17 14.77
CA LYS A 221 0.04 29.13 15.28
C LYS A 221 -0.57 30.53 15.35
#